data_667fecde4c1473fe91e21cedb2a90bc4
#
_entry.id   667fecde4c1473fe91e21cedb2a90bc4
#
_cell.length_a   1.000
_cell.length_b   1.000
_cell.length_c   1.000
_cell.angle_alpha   90.00
_cell.angle_beta   90.00
_cell.angle_gamma   90.00
#
_symmetry.space_group_name_H-M   'P 1'
#
loop_
_entity.id
_entity.type
_entity.pdbx_description
1 polymer ?
#
loop_
_entity_poly.entity_id
_entity_poly.type
_entity_poly.pdbx_seq_one_letter_code
_entity_poly.pdbx_strand_id
1 'polypeptide(L)'
;VNNHPPAIIRTLTFAGVIPFVMAPMMKAGWIAVPGTSPDIWLWSYAVVISTFMAGAQWGGALSRADTVSLVGSNVFALAVFALALWVQRPAGVLALAVLFAAQLLLDYRQQRLDLISQGYWRLRCMITPLVCLMLVIYAGIAK
;
A
#
# COMPACT_ATOMS: atom_id res chain seq x y z
N VAL A 1 -22.69 10.81 14.53
CA VAL A 1 -21.29 10.81 14.07
C VAL A 1 -21.27 10.16 12.68
N ASN A 2 -20.92 10.92 11.64
CA ASN A 2 -20.87 10.40 10.26
C ASN A 2 -19.79 9.32 10.17
N ASN A 3 -20.19 8.06 10.06
CA ASN A 3 -19.33 6.89 9.93
C ASN A 3 -18.68 6.77 8.52
N HIS A 4 -18.87 7.77 7.65
CA HIS A 4 -18.29 7.80 6.33
C HIS A 4 -17.08 8.73 6.30
N PRO A 5 -15.93 8.30 5.70
CA PRO A 5 -14.81 9.19 5.53
C PRO A 5 -15.23 10.35 4.62
N PRO A 6 -14.68 11.57 4.81
CA PRO A 6 -14.90 12.69 3.91
C PRO A 6 -14.70 12.28 2.44
N ALA A 7 -15.52 12.83 1.54
CA ALA A 7 -15.50 12.48 0.12
C ALA A 7 -14.09 12.60 -0.49
N ILE A 8 -13.34 13.61 -0.08
CA ILE A 8 -11.97 13.84 -0.56
C ILE A 8 -11.03 12.67 -0.19
N ILE A 9 -11.11 12.14 1.03
CA ILE A 9 -10.27 11.01 1.46
C ILE A 9 -10.59 9.79 0.60
N ARG A 10 -11.87 9.50 0.39
CA ARG A 10 -12.32 8.38 -0.44
C ARG A 10 -11.83 8.53 -1.88
N THR A 11 -12.02 9.71 -2.48
CA THR A 11 -11.61 9.98 -3.87
C THR A 11 -10.10 9.83 -4.04
N LEU A 12 -9.28 10.42 -3.15
CA LEU A 12 -7.83 10.32 -3.21
C LEU A 12 -7.34 8.87 -3.01
N THR A 13 -7.98 8.12 -2.12
CA THR A 13 -7.60 6.72 -1.88
C THR A 13 -7.88 5.85 -3.11
N PHE A 14 -9.05 6.00 -3.76
CA PHE A 14 -9.33 5.28 -5.00
C PHE A 14 -8.44 5.75 -6.17
N ALA A 15 -8.17 7.05 -6.29
CA ALA A 15 -7.22 7.56 -7.26
C ALA A 15 -5.82 6.95 -7.09
N GLY A 16 -5.40 6.69 -5.85
CA GLY A 16 -4.13 6.01 -5.55
C GLY A 16 -4.05 4.57 -6.04
N VAL A 17 -5.17 3.93 -6.40
CA VAL A 17 -5.18 2.58 -6.99
C VAL A 17 -4.87 2.61 -8.48
N ILE A 18 -5.14 3.72 -9.17
CA ILE A 18 -4.99 3.83 -10.63
C ILE A 18 -3.61 3.36 -11.12
N PRO A 19 -2.47 3.81 -10.56
CA PRO A 19 -1.17 3.36 -11.03
C PRO A 19 -0.93 1.85 -10.83
N PHE A 20 -1.55 1.22 -9.82
CA PHE A 20 -1.48 -0.23 -9.64
C PHE A 20 -2.25 -0.97 -10.74
N VAL A 21 -3.39 -0.44 -11.20
CA VAL A 21 -4.17 -1.01 -12.31
C VAL A 21 -3.44 -0.80 -13.64
N MET A 22 -2.80 0.36 -13.83
CA MET A 22 -2.05 0.66 -15.05
C MET A 22 -0.87 -0.29 -15.26
N ALA A 23 -0.18 -0.70 -14.20
CA ALA A 23 1.03 -1.53 -14.30
C ALA A 23 0.81 -2.87 -15.04
N PRO A 24 -0.17 -3.72 -14.70
CA PRO A 24 -0.44 -4.93 -15.47
C PRO A 24 -0.92 -4.63 -16.90
N MET A 25 -1.64 -3.54 -17.15
CA MET A 25 -2.03 -3.12 -18.50
C MET A 25 -0.80 -2.73 -19.34
N MET A 26 0.16 -2.02 -18.74
CA MET A 26 1.45 -1.70 -19.37
C MET A 26 2.22 -2.98 -19.69
N LYS A 27 2.29 -3.93 -18.76
CA LYS A 27 3.02 -5.19 -18.92
C LYS A 27 2.38 -6.08 -19.99
N ALA A 28 1.05 -6.04 -20.12
CA ALA A 28 0.29 -6.71 -21.18
C ALA A 28 0.40 -6.01 -22.55
N GLY A 29 1.03 -4.84 -22.63
CA GLY A 29 1.19 -4.09 -23.88
C GLY A 29 -0.05 -3.30 -24.32
N TRP A 30 -1.06 -3.16 -23.46
CA TRP A 30 -2.29 -2.42 -23.80
C TRP A 30 -2.12 -0.91 -23.73
N ILE A 31 -1.24 -0.44 -22.85
CA ILE A 31 -0.90 0.99 -22.73
C ILE A 31 0.62 1.13 -22.59
N ALA A 32 1.14 2.29 -22.97
CA ALA A 32 2.54 2.64 -22.80
C ALA A 32 2.64 4.04 -22.16
N VAL A 33 3.56 4.19 -21.21
CA VAL A 33 3.93 5.48 -20.63
C VAL A 33 5.36 5.81 -21.09
N PRO A 34 5.56 6.89 -21.85
CA PRO A 34 6.89 7.27 -22.32
C PRO A 34 7.88 7.48 -21.17
N GLY A 35 9.12 7.05 -21.37
CA GLY A 35 10.20 7.29 -20.39
C GLY A 35 10.27 6.31 -19.21
N THR A 36 9.37 5.30 -19.14
CA THR A 36 9.41 4.30 -18.08
C THR A 36 9.05 2.90 -18.58
N SER A 37 9.43 1.87 -17.84
CA SER A 37 8.99 0.50 -18.06
C SER A 37 7.91 0.10 -17.04
N PRO A 38 7.08 -0.93 -17.34
CA PRO A 38 6.10 -1.44 -16.38
C PRO A 38 6.70 -1.83 -15.04
N ASP A 39 7.90 -2.41 -15.05
CA ASP A 39 8.61 -2.84 -13.83
C ASP A 39 9.06 -1.65 -12.97
N ILE A 40 9.64 -0.60 -13.60
CA ILE A 40 10.04 0.61 -12.89
C ILE A 40 8.81 1.33 -12.36
N TRP A 41 7.75 1.45 -13.16
CA TRP A 41 6.50 2.10 -12.78
C TRP A 41 5.90 1.46 -11.52
N LEU A 42 5.64 0.15 -11.57
CA LEU A 42 5.01 -0.54 -10.44
C LEU A 42 5.90 -0.54 -9.20
N TRP A 43 7.18 -0.87 -9.37
CA TRP A 43 8.13 -0.97 -8.26
C TRP A 43 8.24 0.35 -7.50
N SER A 44 8.52 1.42 -8.22
CA SER A 44 8.69 2.75 -7.61
C SER A 44 7.41 3.20 -6.90
N TYR A 45 6.26 3.01 -7.55
CA TYR A 45 4.99 3.41 -6.96
C TYR A 45 4.62 2.57 -5.74
N ALA A 46 4.78 1.26 -5.80
CA ALA A 46 4.47 0.36 -4.68
C ALA A 46 5.35 0.63 -3.45
N VAL A 47 6.65 0.88 -3.65
CA VAL A 47 7.59 1.27 -2.58
C VAL A 47 7.15 2.59 -1.94
N VAL A 48 6.84 3.61 -2.75
CA VAL A 48 6.40 4.92 -2.23
C VAL A 48 5.10 4.79 -1.44
N ILE A 49 4.11 4.10 -1.98
CA ILE A 49 2.79 3.95 -1.31
C ILE A 49 2.92 3.13 -0.03
N SER A 50 3.69 2.04 -0.04
CA SER A 50 3.89 1.23 1.17
C SER A 50 4.58 2.03 2.30
N THR A 51 5.59 2.84 1.95
CA THR A 51 6.26 3.74 2.90
C THR A 51 5.33 4.84 3.39
N PHE A 52 4.52 5.42 2.48
CA PHE A 52 3.51 6.42 2.84
C PHE A 52 2.48 5.85 3.84
N MET A 53 2.04 4.62 3.64
CA MET A 53 1.13 3.94 4.57
C MET A 53 1.76 3.73 5.94
N ALA A 54 3.03 3.30 6.00
CA ALA A 54 3.77 3.19 7.26
C ALA A 54 3.86 4.55 7.98
N GLY A 55 4.13 5.63 7.26
CA GLY A 55 4.12 7.00 7.81
C GLY A 55 2.76 7.44 8.33
N ALA A 56 1.68 7.10 7.64
CA ALA A 56 0.31 7.39 8.09
C ALA A 56 -0.03 6.63 9.39
N GLN A 57 0.38 5.36 9.49
CA GLN A 57 0.23 4.54 10.70
C GLN A 57 1.01 5.13 11.88
N TRP A 58 2.24 5.59 11.63
CA TRP A 58 3.05 6.28 12.63
C TRP A 58 2.37 7.55 13.13
N GLY A 59 1.91 8.39 12.20
CA GLY A 59 1.20 9.63 12.51
C GLY A 59 -0.08 9.40 13.32
N GLY A 60 -0.86 8.38 12.97
CA GLY A 60 -2.07 8.01 13.73
C GLY A 60 -1.78 7.57 15.16
N ALA A 61 -0.64 6.91 15.39
CA ALA A 61 -0.26 6.41 16.70
C ALA A 61 0.26 7.49 17.66
N LEU A 62 0.69 8.66 17.15
CA LEU A 62 1.29 9.72 17.96
C LEU A 62 0.35 10.26 19.04
N SER A 63 -0.94 10.38 18.75
CA SER A 63 -1.93 10.99 19.65
C SER A 63 -2.07 10.25 20.99
N ARG A 64 -1.82 8.95 21.02
CA ARG A 64 -1.88 8.11 22.22
C ARG A 64 -0.56 7.43 22.57
N ALA A 65 0.52 7.76 21.85
CA ALA A 65 1.85 7.17 22.00
C ALA A 65 1.81 5.62 22.01
N ASP A 66 0.97 5.00 21.13
CA ASP A 66 0.88 3.54 21.06
C ASP A 66 2.19 2.94 20.53
N THR A 67 3.03 2.46 21.44
CA THR A 67 4.37 1.96 21.15
C THR A 67 4.37 0.86 20.08
N VAL A 68 3.37 -0.03 20.08
CA VAL A 68 3.30 -1.13 19.10
C VAL A 68 3.10 -0.57 17.68
N SER A 69 2.19 0.40 17.51
CA SER A 69 1.99 1.02 16.20
C SER A 69 3.17 1.89 15.78
N LEU A 70 3.80 2.61 16.73
CA LEU A 70 4.98 3.42 16.46
C LEU A 70 6.18 2.55 16.01
N VAL A 71 6.48 1.47 16.72
CA VAL A 71 7.56 0.56 16.35
C VAL A 71 7.20 -0.20 15.08
N GLY A 72 5.99 -0.74 14.99
CA GLY A 72 5.52 -1.53 13.84
C GLY A 72 5.58 -0.75 12.54
N SER A 73 5.14 0.51 12.51
CA SER A 73 5.20 1.35 11.32
C SER A 73 6.65 1.60 10.85
N ASN A 74 7.58 1.79 11.78
CA ASN A 74 9.01 1.93 11.45
C ASN A 74 9.59 0.60 10.91
N VAL A 75 9.21 -0.53 11.51
CA VAL A 75 9.64 -1.86 11.00
C VAL A 75 9.14 -2.06 9.56
N PHE A 76 7.87 -1.70 9.25
CA PHE A 76 7.37 -1.75 7.87
C PHE A 76 8.14 -0.85 6.92
N ALA A 77 8.43 0.39 7.30
CA ALA A 77 9.21 1.30 6.47
C ALA A 77 10.61 0.76 6.17
N LEU A 78 11.30 0.21 7.19
CA LEU A 78 12.61 -0.41 7.03
C LEU A 78 12.56 -1.70 6.20
N ALA A 79 11.50 -2.51 6.34
CA ALA A 79 11.31 -3.70 5.51
C ALA A 79 11.13 -3.35 4.03
N VAL A 80 10.35 -2.31 3.72
CA VAL A 80 10.19 -1.80 2.34
C VAL A 80 11.51 -1.28 1.81
N PHE A 81 12.28 -0.54 2.61
CA PHE A 81 13.60 -0.07 2.23
C PHE A 81 14.56 -1.22 1.93
N ALA A 82 14.60 -2.25 2.78
CA ALA A 82 15.40 -3.44 2.57
C ALA A 82 15.00 -4.18 1.30
N LEU A 83 13.68 -4.34 1.04
CA LEU A 83 13.21 -4.92 -0.21
C LEU A 83 13.65 -4.12 -1.44
N ALA A 84 13.59 -2.79 -1.35
CA ALA A 84 13.99 -1.93 -2.44
C ALA A 84 15.47 -2.08 -2.81
N LEU A 85 16.33 -2.36 -1.81
CA LEU A 85 17.77 -2.50 -2.00
C LEU A 85 18.20 -3.91 -2.45
N TRP A 86 17.64 -4.95 -1.82
CA TRP A 86 18.26 -6.29 -1.90
C TRP A 86 17.41 -7.35 -2.58
N VAL A 87 16.11 -7.11 -2.80
CA VAL A 87 15.26 -8.12 -3.41
C VAL A 87 14.95 -7.78 -4.85
N GLN A 88 15.31 -8.73 -5.75
CA GLN A 88 15.04 -8.57 -7.17
C GLN A 88 13.58 -8.89 -7.52
N ARG A 89 13.09 -8.30 -8.60
CA ARG A 89 11.78 -8.59 -9.19
C ARG A 89 11.81 -9.97 -9.89
N PRO A 90 10.75 -10.78 -9.88
CA PRO A 90 9.40 -10.50 -9.39
C PRO A 90 9.17 -10.80 -7.89
N ALA A 91 10.12 -11.47 -7.21
CA ALA A 91 9.97 -11.84 -5.80
C ALA A 91 9.69 -10.61 -4.90
N GLY A 92 10.34 -9.46 -5.18
CA GLY A 92 10.11 -8.21 -4.46
C GLY A 92 8.66 -7.72 -4.59
N VAL A 93 8.02 -7.88 -5.74
CA VAL A 93 6.62 -7.49 -5.96
C VAL A 93 5.68 -8.31 -5.08
N LEU A 94 5.90 -9.63 -4.99
CA LEU A 94 5.12 -10.51 -4.13
C LEU A 94 5.38 -10.21 -2.65
N ALA A 95 6.64 -9.93 -2.28
CA ALA A 95 6.97 -9.52 -0.92
C ALA A 95 6.30 -8.20 -0.53
N LEU A 96 6.19 -7.22 -1.45
CA LEU A 96 5.42 -6.00 -1.22
C LEU A 96 3.94 -6.28 -1.02
N ALA A 97 3.34 -7.23 -1.76
CA ALA A 97 1.94 -7.63 -1.54
C ALA A 97 1.74 -8.19 -0.12
N VAL A 98 2.68 -9.01 0.36
CA VAL A 98 2.66 -9.52 1.74
C VAL A 98 2.79 -8.38 2.76
N LEU A 99 3.68 -7.41 2.53
CA LEU A 99 3.82 -6.25 3.42
C LEU A 99 2.57 -5.37 3.44
N PHE A 100 1.92 -5.13 2.30
CA PHE A 100 0.65 -4.40 2.24
C PHE A 100 -0.45 -5.12 3.05
N ALA A 101 -0.53 -6.45 2.93
CA ALA A 101 -1.47 -7.25 3.71
C ALA A 101 -1.14 -7.20 5.21
N ALA A 102 0.14 -7.29 5.57
CA ALA A 102 0.59 -7.22 6.96
C ALA A 102 0.35 -5.85 7.61
N GLN A 103 0.51 -4.76 6.87
CA GLN A 103 0.17 -3.41 7.35
C GLN A 103 -1.31 -3.29 7.76
N LEU A 104 -2.20 -4.07 7.15
CA LEU A 104 -3.62 -4.08 7.54
C LEU A 104 -3.84 -4.60 8.97
N LEU A 105 -2.94 -5.46 9.48
CA LEU A 105 -2.99 -5.90 10.89
C LEU A 105 -2.71 -4.74 11.85
N LEU A 106 -1.81 -3.84 11.47
CA LEU A 106 -1.52 -2.64 12.26
C LEU A 106 -2.67 -1.63 12.19
N ASP A 107 -3.28 -1.46 11.01
CA ASP A 107 -4.49 -0.65 10.84
C ASP A 107 -5.65 -1.21 11.68
N TYR A 108 -5.81 -2.54 11.75
CA TYR A 108 -6.81 -3.18 12.61
C TYR A 108 -6.58 -2.86 14.09
N ARG A 109 -5.32 -2.96 14.56
CA ARG A 109 -4.98 -2.56 15.93
C ARG A 109 -5.32 -1.09 16.18
N GLN A 110 -4.94 -0.20 15.28
CA GLN A 110 -5.23 1.23 15.40
C GLN A 110 -6.74 1.50 15.43
N GLN A 111 -7.52 0.77 14.65
CA GLN A 111 -8.98 0.88 14.70
C GLN A 111 -9.54 0.40 16.04
N ARG A 112 -9.00 -0.69 16.60
CA ARG A 112 -9.41 -1.20 17.94
C ARG A 112 -9.07 -0.23 19.09
N LEU A 113 -8.09 0.63 18.90
CA LEU A 113 -7.67 1.66 19.84
C LEU A 113 -8.30 3.04 19.55
N ASP A 114 -9.25 3.11 18.63
CA ASP A 114 -9.87 4.38 18.17
C ASP A 114 -8.86 5.43 17.69
N LEU A 115 -7.73 5.00 17.15
CA LEU A 115 -6.70 5.87 16.56
C LEU A 115 -7.04 6.26 15.10
N ILE A 116 -7.82 5.41 14.42
CA ILE A 116 -8.35 5.67 13.09
C ILE A 116 -9.87 5.48 13.07
N SER A 117 -10.56 6.24 12.20
CA SER A 117 -12.01 6.15 12.08
C SER A 117 -12.45 4.82 11.46
N GLN A 118 -13.66 4.36 11.83
CA GLN A 118 -14.28 3.18 11.23
C GLN A 118 -14.44 3.30 9.71
N GLY A 119 -14.72 4.50 9.20
CA GLY A 119 -14.81 4.74 7.76
C GLY A 119 -13.48 4.55 7.04
N TYR A 120 -12.39 5.04 7.63
CA TYR A 120 -11.03 4.83 7.09
C TYR A 120 -10.64 3.34 7.13
N TRP A 121 -10.93 2.63 8.22
CA TRP A 121 -10.69 1.20 8.33
C TRP A 121 -11.41 0.40 7.23
N ARG A 122 -12.71 0.67 6.99
CA ARG A 122 -13.46 0.03 5.91
C ARG A 122 -12.83 0.28 4.55
N LEU A 123 -12.37 1.52 4.31
CA LEU A 123 -11.70 1.89 3.08
C LEU A 123 -10.40 1.09 2.89
N ARG A 124 -9.60 0.94 3.93
CA ARG A 124 -8.38 0.12 3.93
C ARG A 124 -8.67 -1.35 3.63
N CYS A 125 -9.73 -1.92 4.23
CA CYS A 125 -10.15 -3.29 3.97
C CYS A 125 -10.60 -3.54 2.51
N MET A 126 -11.05 -2.50 1.80
CA MET A 126 -11.42 -2.60 0.38
C MET A 126 -10.20 -2.42 -0.54
N ILE A 127 -9.38 -1.43 -0.27
CA ILE A 127 -8.28 -1.03 -1.15
C ILE A 127 -7.08 -1.97 -1.03
N THR A 128 -6.71 -2.42 0.16
CA THR A 128 -5.53 -3.27 0.35
C THR A 128 -5.62 -4.60 -0.41
N PRO A 129 -6.73 -5.36 -0.35
CA PRO A 129 -6.87 -6.57 -1.17
C PRO A 129 -6.81 -6.29 -2.67
N LEU A 130 -7.37 -5.15 -3.13
CA LEU A 130 -7.32 -4.77 -4.53
C LEU A 130 -5.88 -4.50 -4.98
N VAL A 131 -5.09 -3.77 -4.18
CA VAL A 131 -3.67 -3.53 -4.45
C VAL A 131 -2.89 -4.85 -4.46
N CYS A 132 -3.09 -5.71 -3.47
CA CYS A 132 -2.46 -7.03 -3.42
C CYS A 132 -2.81 -7.87 -4.66
N LEU A 133 -4.07 -7.86 -5.09
CA LEU A 133 -4.50 -8.55 -6.30
C LEU A 133 -3.77 -8.02 -7.55
N MET A 134 -3.64 -6.69 -7.70
CA MET A 134 -2.92 -6.11 -8.83
C MET A 134 -1.43 -6.50 -8.83
N LEU A 135 -0.78 -6.54 -7.67
CA LEU A 135 0.61 -6.99 -7.52
C LEU A 135 0.77 -8.47 -7.90
N VAL A 136 -0.15 -9.33 -7.47
CA VAL A 136 -0.13 -10.76 -7.81
C VAL A 136 -0.39 -10.98 -9.32
N ILE A 137 -1.39 -10.31 -9.89
CA ILE A 137 -1.66 -10.36 -11.33
C ILE A 137 -0.42 -9.94 -12.11
N TYR A 138 0.18 -8.80 -11.72
CA TYR A 138 1.40 -8.32 -12.38
C TYR A 138 2.54 -9.34 -12.33
N ALA A 139 2.78 -9.96 -11.18
CA ALA A 139 3.81 -10.98 -11.02
C ALA A 139 3.54 -12.24 -11.88
N GLY A 140 2.28 -12.56 -12.14
CA GLY A 140 1.86 -13.70 -12.94
C GLY A 140 1.88 -13.49 -14.46
N ILE A 141 1.95 -12.25 -14.96
CA ILE A 141 2.05 -11.96 -16.40
C ILE A 141 3.46 -12.33 -16.85
N ALA A 142 3.57 -13.36 -17.69
CA ALA A 142 4.82 -13.71 -18.36
C ALA A 142 5.28 -12.56 -19.29
N LYS A 143 6.59 -12.39 -19.42
CA LYS A 143 7.17 -11.47 -20.41
C LYS A 143 7.12 -12.08 -21.79
#